data_8efd2553d2eab6016c4cb90c328ab182
#
_entry.id   8efd2553d2eab6016c4cb90c328ab182
#
_cell.length_a   1.000
_cell.length_b   1.000
_cell.length_c   1.000
_cell.angle_alpha   90.00
_cell.angle_beta   90.00
_cell.angle_gamma   90.00
#
_symmetry.space_group_name_H-M   'P 1'
#
loop_
_entity.id
_entity.type
_entity.pdbx_description
1 polymer ?
#
loop_
_entity_poly.entity_id
_entity_poly.type
_entity_poly.pdbx_seq_one_letter_code
_entity_poly.pdbx_strand_id
1 'polypeptide(L)'
;MPERNPSNQELPLSAVVYTIFLCILFGSNTVAVKIAFSGLGVFTTAAIRFSTAAAAIFLWARVTERTIALKKGQFKQVMIFSMLFTVQLSLFYLGLSKSNASRGALLANLLPFFILFLAHFFIPGDRITRRKFFGILLGFTGVVFMFLDEQAVQAGFHTGDLIILCAVMVWACATVYLKRIISTFPPFQVVLYSTMFSVPLFFLGALLWDDALVFQLNAPVIVAMLYQSLITASFGFVAWNTMLKKYGAVSLHSFVFIMPIAGVALGGLLLGEPITLKIILALIFIVSGIFVVHWHPKKEAPAYPIRREI
;
A
#
# COMPACT_ATOMS: atom_id res chain seq x y z
N MET A 1 6.21 21.35 -29.93
CA MET A 1 5.91 19.92 -29.95
C MET A 1 4.87 19.67 -28.85
N PRO A 2 3.69 19.11 -29.13
CA PRO A 2 2.71 18.84 -28.09
C PRO A 2 3.28 17.80 -27.12
N GLU A 3 3.29 18.11 -25.84
CA GLU A 3 3.68 17.16 -24.76
C GLU A 3 2.82 15.90 -24.90
N ARG A 4 3.45 14.78 -25.21
CA ARG A 4 2.79 13.48 -25.25
C ARG A 4 2.32 13.15 -23.84
N ASN A 5 1.01 13.05 -23.68
CA ASN A 5 0.35 12.63 -22.47
C ASN A 5 0.98 11.31 -21.96
N PRO A 6 1.58 11.24 -20.76
CA PRO A 6 2.33 10.07 -20.30
C PRO A 6 1.46 8.81 -20.08
N SER A 7 0.14 8.93 -20.26
CA SER A 7 -0.84 7.86 -19.96
C SER A 7 -0.91 6.72 -20.97
N ASN A 8 -0.11 6.71 -22.07
CA ASN A 8 -0.24 5.71 -23.15
C ASN A 8 1.09 5.06 -23.57
N GLN A 9 2.16 5.16 -22.77
CA GLN A 9 3.39 4.42 -23.07
C GLN A 9 3.30 3.00 -22.50
N GLU A 10 3.45 1.99 -23.33
CA GLU A 10 3.66 0.62 -22.90
C GLU A 10 4.90 0.60 -21.98
N LEU A 11 4.77 -0.03 -20.81
CA LEU A 11 5.88 -0.17 -19.88
C LEU A 11 7.00 -0.98 -20.56
N PRO A 12 8.23 -0.49 -20.60
CA PRO A 12 9.35 -1.31 -21.08
C PRO A 12 9.49 -2.54 -20.15
N LEU A 13 9.98 -3.65 -20.69
CA LEU A 13 10.10 -4.93 -19.97
C LEU A 13 10.81 -4.77 -18.62
N SER A 14 11.86 -3.94 -18.56
CA SER A 14 12.59 -3.63 -17.33
C SER A 14 11.69 -2.98 -16.25
N ALA A 15 10.79 -2.09 -16.65
CA ALA A 15 9.84 -1.46 -15.72
C ALA A 15 8.75 -2.44 -15.28
N VAL A 16 8.32 -3.36 -16.16
CA VAL A 16 7.39 -4.44 -15.80
C VAL A 16 8.01 -5.34 -14.72
N VAL A 17 9.22 -5.86 -14.97
CA VAL A 17 9.93 -6.73 -14.01
C VAL A 17 10.15 -6.01 -12.68
N TYR A 18 10.56 -4.75 -12.75
CA TYR A 18 10.76 -3.94 -11.53
C TYR A 18 9.46 -3.71 -10.76
N THR A 19 8.34 -3.47 -11.44
CA THR A 19 7.02 -3.31 -10.80
C THR A 19 6.55 -4.61 -10.15
N ILE A 20 6.73 -5.76 -10.82
CA ILE A 20 6.42 -7.09 -10.25
C ILE A 20 7.24 -7.32 -8.98
N PHE A 21 8.56 -7.03 -9.03
CA PHE A 21 9.44 -7.11 -7.87
C PHE A 21 8.92 -6.27 -6.70
N LEU A 22 8.54 -5.00 -6.94
CA LEU A 22 7.98 -4.13 -5.92
C LEU A 22 6.66 -4.66 -5.36
N CYS A 23 5.80 -5.23 -6.20
CA CYS A 23 4.54 -5.83 -5.76
C CYS A 23 4.76 -7.05 -4.83
N ILE A 24 5.72 -7.93 -5.15
CA ILE A 24 6.09 -9.05 -4.29
C ILE A 24 6.66 -8.53 -2.96
N LEU A 25 7.53 -7.53 -3.02
CA LEU A 25 8.14 -6.89 -1.87
C LEU A 25 7.10 -6.29 -0.93
N PHE A 26 6.08 -5.61 -1.46
CA PHE A 26 5.00 -5.07 -0.63
C PHE A 26 4.02 -6.14 -0.14
N GLY A 27 3.74 -7.16 -0.94
CA GLY A 27 2.91 -8.29 -0.55
C GLY A 27 3.47 -9.06 0.63
N SER A 28 4.78 -9.27 0.68
CA SER A 28 5.47 -9.95 1.78
C SER A 28 5.60 -9.10 3.06
N ASN A 29 5.31 -7.80 2.99
CA ASN A 29 5.49 -6.90 4.14
C ASN A 29 4.59 -7.26 5.33
N THR A 30 3.35 -7.71 5.11
CA THR A 30 2.44 -8.14 6.19
C THR A 30 3.00 -9.31 6.99
N VAL A 31 3.66 -10.23 6.30
CA VAL A 31 4.37 -11.38 6.91
C VAL A 31 5.54 -10.89 7.77
N ALA A 32 6.37 -9.99 7.24
CA ALA A 32 7.49 -9.43 7.99
C ALA A 32 7.03 -8.67 9.24
N VAL A 33 5.92 -7.92 9.15
CA VAL A 33 5.33 -7.23 10.32
C VAL A 33 4.85 -8.25 11.36
N LYS A 34 4.20 -9.34 10.96
CA LYS A 34 3.76 -10.41 11.89
C LYS A 34 4.94 -11.11 12.56
N ILE A 35 6.03 -11.37 11.82
CA ILE A 35 7.25 -11.92 12.41
C ILE A 35 7.83 -10.94 13.45
N ALA A 36 7.85 -9.63 13.15
CA ALA A 36 8.35 -8.64 14.10
C ALA A 36 7.51 -8.59 15.39
N PHE A 37 6.19 -8.78 15.32
CA PHE A 37 5.31 -8.82 16.48
C PHE A 37 5.58 -10.01 17.43
N SER A 38 6.28 -11.06 16.98
CA SER A 38 6.68 -12.14 17.88
C SER A 38 7.79 -11.74 18.86
N GLY A 39 8.46 -10.61 18.62
CA GLY A 39 9.56 -10.16 19.47
C GLY A 39 9.46 -8.72 19.93
N LEU A 40 8.60 -7.92 19.32
CA LEU A 40 8.45 -6.48 19.59
C LEU A 40 6.97 -6.12 19.79
N GLY A 41 6.71 -5.11 20.61
CA GLY A 41 5.40 -4.50 20.72
C GLY A 41 4.91 -3.94 19.38
N VAL A 42 3.61 -3.77 19.26
CA VAL A 42 2.93 -3.38 18.01
C VAL A 42 3.41 -1.99 17.56
N PHE A 43 3.32 -1.01 18.45
CA PHE A 43 3.76 0.37 18.18
C PHE A 43 5.27 0.51 18.23
N THR A 44 5.96 -0.30 19.04
CA THR A 44 7.43 -0.39 19.03
C THR A 44 7.95 -0.83 17.68
N THR A 45 7.32 -1.84 17.07
CA THR A 45 7.65 -2.29 15.69
C THR A 45 7.51 -1.13 14.70
N ALA A 46 6.41 -0.37 14.78
CA ALA A 46 6.22 0.80 13.91
C ALA A 46 7.26 1.89 14.18
N ALA A 47 7.52 2.21 15.45
CA ALA A 47 8.50 3.24 15.85
C ALA A 47 9.90 2.92 15.32
N ILE A 48 10.40 1.71 15.55
CA ILE A 48 11.73 1.28 15.07
C ILE A 48 11.77 1.26 13.54
N ARG A 49 10.73 0.70 12.89
CA ARG A 49 10.64 0.65 11.43
C ARG A 49 10.78 2.02 10.80
N PHE A 50 9.94 2.98 11.23
CA PHE A 50 9.90 4.29 10.59
C PHE A 50 11.03 5.20 11.02
N SER A 51 11.61 5.03 12.23
CA SER A 51 12.86 5.69 12.63
C SER A 51 14.02 5.28 11.73
N THR A 52 14.19 3.97 11.54
CA THR A 52 15.23 3.41 10.66
C THR A 52 15.02 3.84 9.20
N ALA A 53 13.77 3.82 8.73
CA ALA A 53 13.45 4.25 7.38
C ALA A 53 13.72 5.76 7.18
N ALA A 54 13.31 6.60 8.11
CA ALA A 54 13.55 8.04 8.05
C ALA A 54 15.06 8.35 8.05
N ALA A 55 15.83 7.68 8.93
CA ALA A 55 17.28 7.81 8.97
C ALA A 55 17.94 7.40 7.65
N ALA A 56 17.53 6.25 7.08
CA ALA A 56 18.08 5.76 5.81
C ALA A 56 17.78 6.72 4.65
N ILE A 57 16.54 7.22 4.53
CA ILE A 57 16.16 8.18 3.49
C ILE A 57 16.88 9.51 3.68
N PHE A 58 17.01 9.98 4.94
CA PHE A 58 17.72 11.21 5.25
C PHE A 58 19.20 11.12 4.86
N LEU A 59 19.89 10.05 5.26
CA LEU A 59 21.29 9.81 4.90
C LEU A 59 21.48 9.72 3.38
N TRP A 60 20.60 8.94 2.70
CA TRP A 60 20.63 8.86 1.25
C TRP A 60 20.46 10.24 0.59
N ALA A 61 19.50 11.05 1.07
CA ALA A 61 19.28 12.38 0.52
C ALA A 61 20.48 13.32 0.74
N ARG A 62 21.16 13.19 1.89
CA ARG A 62 22.37 13.97 2.18
C ARG A 62 23.56 13.55 1.31
N VAL A 63 23.81 12.25 1.18
CA VAL A 63 24.90 11.72 0.33
C VAL A 63 24.68 12.04 -1.16
N THR A 64 23.43 12.09 -1.59
CA THR A 64 23.08 12.43 -3.00
C THR A 64 22.80 13.93 -3.20
N GLU A 65 23.15 14.78 -2.23
CA GLU A 65 23.01 16.25 -2.26
C GLU A 65 21.59 16.74 -2.63
N ARG A 66 20.57 15.97 -2.25
CA ARG A 66 19.17 16.35 -2.53
C ARG A 66 18.67 17.36 -1.52
N THR A 67 17.95 18.36 -2.03
CA THR A 67 17.34 19.40 -1.18
C THR A 67 16.25 18.80 -0.31
N ILE A 68 16.51 18.77 1.01
CA ILE A 68 15.54 18.28 2.01
C ILE A 68 14.58 19.41 2.41
N ALA A 69 15.01 20.68 2.38
CA ALA A 69 14.22 21.81 2.84
C ALA A 69 12.86 21.93 2.18
N LEU A 70 11.82 22.17 2.99
CA LEU A 70 10.47 22.45 2.53
C LEU A 70 10.35 23.90 2.06
N LYS A 71 9.60 24.11 0.98
CA LYS A 71 9.23 25.45 0.51
C LYS A 71 8.15 26.06 1.43
N LYS A 72 8.04 27.38 1.41
CA LYS A 72 7.00 28.10 2.17
C LYS A 72 5.61 27.56 1.82
N GLY A 73 4.81 27.22 2.83
CA GLY A 73 3.46 26.65 2.66
C GLY A 73 3.40 25.12 2.56
N GLN A 74 4.49 24.43 2.27
CA GLN A 74 4.51 22.95 2.18
C GLN A 74 4.41 22.25 3.54
N PHE A 75 4.83 22.92 4.62
CA PHE A 75 4.82 22.34 5.98
C PHE A 75 3.42 21.87 6.40
N LYS A 76 2.41 22.72 6.25
CA LYS A 76 1.02 22.36 6.59
C LYS A 76 0.51 21.17 5.78
N GLN A 77 0.84 21.14 4.49
CA GLN A 77 0.41 20.06 3.58
C GLN A 77 1.01 18.71 4.00
N VAL A 78 2.33 18.69 4.25
CA VAL A 78 3.00 17.44 4.64
C VAL A 78 2.62 17.02 6.07
N MET A 79 2.33 17.95 6.97
CA MET A 79 1.85 17.65 8.32
C MET A 79 0.48 16.94 8.29
N ILE A 80 -0.49 17.46 7.50
CA ILE A 80 -1.80 16.82 7.33
C ILE A 80 -1.63 15.39 6.77
N PHE A 81 -0.78 15.24 5.74
CA PHE A 81 -0.50 13.92 5.18
C PHE A 81 0.14 12.99 6.21
N SER A 82 1.10 13.48 7.00
CA SER A 82 1.78 12.70 8.03
C SER A 82 0.82 12.24 9.14
N MET A 83 -0.14 13.07 9.52
CA MET A 83 -1.18 12.66 10.48
C MET A 83 -2.06 11.55 9.92
N LEU A 84 -2.55 11.67 8.67
CA LEU A 84 -3.31 10.61 8.02
C LEU A 84 -2.47 9.33 7.88
N PHE A 85 -1.21 9.45 7.52
CA PHE A 85 -0.25 8.35 7.42
C PHE A 85 -0.05 7.65 8.78
N THR A 86 0.09 8.41 9.86
CA THR A 86 0.26 7.85 11.21
C THR A 86 -1.00 7.13 11.68
N VAL A 87 -2.17 7.74 11.52
CA VAL A 87 -3.45 7.14 11.92
C VAL A 87 -3.72 5.85 11.17
N GLN A 88 -3.57 5.86 9.84
CA GLN A 88 -3.78 4.64 9.03
C GLN A 88 -2.85 3.49 9.45
N LEU A 89 -1.57 3.80 9.69
CA LEU A 89 -0.59 2.78 10.07
C LEU A 89 -0.81 2.28 11.50
N SER A 90 -1.17 3.16 12.44
CA SER A 90 -1.55 2.76 13.80
C SER A 90 -2.72 1.78 13.77
N LEU A 91 -3.77 2.09 13.01
CA LEU A 91 -4.91 1.21 12.84
C LEU A 91 -4.51 -0.10 12.13
N PHE A 92 -3.68 -0.01 11.09
CA PHE A 92 -3.25 -1.19 10.34
C PHE A 92 -2.43 -2.15 11.22
N TYR A 93 -1.48 -1.64 11.99
CA TYR A 93 -0.65 -2.44 12.90
C TYR A 93 -1.49 -3.04 14.02
N LEU A 94 -2.37 -2.25 14.64
CA LEU A 94 -3.29 -2.73 15.67
C LEU A 94 -4.25 -3.80 15.13
N GLY A 95 -4.80 -3.62 13.94
CA GLY A 95 -5.66 -4.61 13.30
C GLY A 95 -4.89 -5.88 12.93
N LEU A 96 -3.68 -5.74 12.38
CA LEU A 96 -2.85 -6.87 12.01
C LEU A 96 -2.35 -7.67 13.24
N SER A 97 -2.15 -7.03 14.39
CA SER A 97 -1.81 -7.76 15.63
C SER A 97 -2.95 -8.69 16.08
N LYS A 98 -4.20 -8.33 15.77
CA LYS A 98 -5.42 -9.07 16.09
C LYS A 98 -5.96 -9.92 14.92
N SER A 99 -5.23 -10.04 13.81
CA SER A 99 -5.57 -10.84 12.63
C SER A 99 -4.33 -11.62 12.17
N ASN A 100 -4.34 -12.20 10.97
CA ASN A 100 -3.16 -12.85 10.38
C ASN A 100 -2.63 -12.10 9.16
N ALA A 101 -1.43 -12.48 8.68
CA ALA A 101 -0.76 -11.80 7.59
C ALA A 101 -1.51 -11.95 6.26
N SER A 102 -2.05 -13.13 5.98
CA SER A 102 -2.83 -13.41 4.76
C SER A 102 -4.08 -12.54 4.68
N ARG A 103 -4.85 -12.45 5.79
CA ARG A 103 -6.05 -11.60 5.87
C ARG A 103 -5.68 -10.12 5.78
N GLY A 104 -4.62 -9.71 6.49
CA GLY A 104 -4.08 -8.35 6.39
C GLY A 104 -3.67 -7.96 4.98
N ALA A 105 -3.01 -8.86 4.24
CA ALA A 105 -2.65 -8.65 2.84
C ALA A 105 -3.88 -8.51 1.93
N LEU A 106 -4.88 -9.39 2.10
CA LEU A 106 -6.13 -9.32 1.32
C LEU A 106 -6.86 -7.99 1.57
N LEU A 107 -7.04 -7.62 2.84
CA LEU A 107 -7.76 -6.39 3.22
C LEU A 107 -7.03 -5.12 2.78
N ALA A 108 -5.68 -5.07 2.90
CA ALA A 108 -4.89 -3.96 2.41
C ALA A 108 -5.07 -3.72 0.90
N ASN A 109 -5.26 -4.79 0.13
CA ASN A 109 -5.48 -4.71 -1.31
C ASN A 109 -6.92 -4.33 -1.73
N LEU A 110 -7.79 -3.99 -0.78
CA LEU A 110 -9.04 -3.27 -1.03
C LEU A 110 -8.83 -1.77 -1.25
N LEU A 111 -7.64 -1.25 -0.95
CA LEU A 111 -7.29 0.16 -1.12
C LEU A 111 -7.72 0.76 -2.48
N PRO A 112 -7.48 0.11 -3.64
CA PRO A 112 -7.91 0.64 -4.94
C PRO A 112 -9.43 0.87 -5.03
N PHE A 113 -10.23 0.00 -4.41
CA PHE A 113 -11.69 0.12 -4.43
C PHE A 113 -12.17 1.33 -3.61
N PHE A 114 -11.59 1.53 -2.42
CA PHE A 114 -11.88 2.71 -1.61
C PHE A 114 -11.40 4.00 -2.27
N ILE A 115 -10.22 3.98 -2.93
CA ILE A 115 -9.74 5.15 -3.70
C ILE A 115 -10.72 5.48 -4.82
N LEU A 116 -11.21 4.49 -5.58
CA LEU A 116 -12.19 4.73 -6.66
C LEU A 116 -13.49 5.32 -6.12
N PHE A 117 -13.97 4.81 -4.99
CA PHE A 117 -15.17 5.32 -4.34
C PHE A 117 -14.98 6.79 -3.92
N LEU A 118 -13.90 7.11 -3.21
CA LEU A 118 -13.62 8.49 -2.79
C LEU A 118 -13.34 9.42 -3.98
N ALA A 119 -12.61 8.95 -5.00
CA ALA A 119 -12.31 9.74 -6.18
C ALA A 119 -13.57 10.18 -6.92
N HIS A 120 -14.60 9.35 -6.94
CA HIS A 120 -15.89 9.69 -7.55
C HIS A 120 -16.52 10.96 -6.96
N PHE A 121 -16.39 11.15 -5.63
CA PHE A 121 -16.98 12.29 -4.93
C PHE A 121 -16.03 13.50 -4.83
N PHE A 122 -14.72 13.26 -4.73
CA PHE A 122 -13.75 14.30 -4.40
C PHE A 122 -12.84 14.73 -5.56
N ILE A 123 -12.87 14.03 -6.69
CA ILE A 123 -12.03 14.37 -7.86
C ILE A 123 -12.93 14.66 -9.06
N PRO A 124 -13.00 15.92 -9.55
CA PRO A 124 -13.78 16.26 -10.73
C PRO A 124 -13.34 15.41 -11.95
N GLY A 125 -14.32 14.79 -12.61
CA GLY A 125 -14.07 13.96 -13.81
C GLY A 125 -13.75 12.49 -13.56
N ASP A 126 -13.47 12.07 -12.33
CA ASP A 126 -13.22 10.66 -12.01
C ASP A 126 -14.53 9.96 -11.59
N ARG A 127 -15.27 9.47 -12.58
CA ARG A 127 -16.56 8.81 -12.36
C ARG A 127 -16.41 7.29 -12.29
N ILE A 128 -17.26 6.65 -11.45
CA ILE A 128 -17.38 5.20 -11.42
C ILE A 128 -18.12 4.76 -12.69
N THR A 129 -17.43 4.05 -13.56
CA THR A 129 -18.02 3.39 -14.73
C THR A 129 -18.67 2.06 -14.33
N ARG A 130 -19.57 1.50 -15.17
CA ARG A 130 -20.16 0.17 -14.94
C ARG A 130 -19.11 -0.89 -14.65
N ARG A 131 -18.00 -0.89 -15.40
CA ARG A 131 -16.88 -1.82 -15.19
C ARG A 131 -16.21 -1.63 -13.82
N LYS A 132 -15.89 -0.40 -13.43
CA LYS A 132 -15.34 -0.11 -12.11
C LYS A 132 -16.27 -0.58 -10.99
N PHE A 133 -17.59 -0.38 -11.17
CA PHE A 133 -18.61 -0.85 -10.24
C PHE A 133 -18.59 -2.37 -10.06
N PHE A 134 -18.57 -3.14 -11.16
CA PHE A 134 -18.46 -4.61 -11.08
C PHE A 134 -17.16 -5.07 -10.44
N GLY A 135 -16.05 -4.42 -10.73
CA GLY A 135 -14.77 -4.72 -10.06
C GLY A 135 -14.81 -4.47 -8.55
N ILE A 136 -15.43 -3.36 -8.12
CA ILE A 136 -15.67 -3.08 -6.70
C ILE A 136 -16.53 -4.16 -6.07
N LEU A 137 -17.64 -4.55 -6.72
CA LEU A 137 -18.54 -5.59 -6.23
C LEU A 137 -17.81 -6.92 -6.04
N LEU A 138 -17.00 -7.34 -7.03
CA LEU A 138 -16.16 -8.54 -6.94
C LEU A 138 -15.19 -8.45 -5.73
N GLY A 139 -14.48 -7.35 -5.57
CA GLY A 139 -13.56 -7.18 -4.46
C GLY A 139 -14.25 -7.30 -3.10
N PHE A 140 -15.41 -6.66 -2.92
CA PHE A 140 -16.17 -6.77 -1.68
C PHE A 140 -16.79 -8.16 -1.47
N THR A 141 -17.16 -8.88 -2.53
CA THR A 141 -17.57 -10.29 -2.41
C THR A 141 -16.45 -11.14 -1.80
N GLY A 142 -15.19 -10.88 -2.17
CA GLY A 142 -14.04 -11.53 -1.53
C GLY A 142 -13.97 -11.27 -0.03
N VAL A 143 -14.28 -10.06 0.42
CA VAL A 143 -14.35 -9.73 1.86
C VAL A 143 -15.41 -10.53 2.57
N VAL A 144 -16.59 -10.72 1.95
CA VAL A 144 -17.67 -11.54 2.52
C VAL A 144 -17.17 -12.96 2.78
N PHE A 145 -16.46 -13.58 1.83
CA PHE A 145 -15.87 -14.93 2.03
C PHE A 145 -14.89 -14.95 3.20
N MET A 146 -14.08 -13.90 3.40
CA MET A 146 -13.18 -13.80 4.55
C MET A 146 -13.94 -13.77 5.88
N PHE A 147 -15.05 -13.01 5.97
CA PHE A 147 -15.85 -12.92 7.20
C PHE A 147 -16.66 -14.18 7.47
N LEU A 148 -16.97 -14.97 6.45
CA LEU A 148 -17.64 -16.27 6.59
C LEU A 148 -16.67 -17.41 6.95
N ASP A 149 -15.37 -17.14 7.13
CA ASP A 149 -14.39 -18.15 7.49
C ASP A 149 -14.53 -18.55 8.97
N GLU A 150 -14.95 -19.79 9.21
CA GLU A 150 -15.18 -20.33 10.56
C GLU A 150 -13.91 -20.35 11.43
N GLN A 151 -12.76 -20.60 10.82
CA GLN A 151 -11.48 -20.55 11.53
C GLN A 151 -11.18 -19.13 12.02
N ALA A 152 -11.55 -18.10 11.25
CA ALA A 152 -11.41 -16.72 11.66
C ALA A 152 -12.37 -16.34 12.80
N VAL A 153 -13.59 -16.90 12.82
CA VAL A 153 -14.55 -16.73 13.92
C VAL A 153 -13.98 -17.31 15.22
N GLN A 154 -13.49 -18.56 15.15
CA GLN A 154 -12.91 -19.23 16.31
C GLN A 154 -11.64 -18.54 16.83
N ALA A 155 -10.81 -18.00 15.93
CA ALA A 155 -9.59 -17.26 16.26
C ALA A 155 -9.84 -15.80 16.69
N GLY A 156 -11.09 -15.29 16.63
CA GLY A 156 -11.43 -13.91 16.98
C GLY A 156 -10.86 -12.85 16.03
N PHE A 157 -10.54 -13.19 14.78
CA PHE A 157 -9.90 -12.28 13.82
C PHE A 157 -10.81 -11.15 13.33
N HIS A 158 -12.13 -11.25 13.49
CA HIS A 158 -13.07 -10.27 12.97
C HIS A 158 -12.81 -8.84 13.47
N THR A 159 -12.46 -8.67 14.75
CA THR A 159 -12.12 -7.35 15.29
C THR A 159 -10.88 -6.78 14.60
N GLY A 160 -9.84 -7.58 14.40
CA GLY A 160 -8.63 -7.19 13.68
C GLY A 160 -8.92 -6.79 12.24
N ASP A 161 -9.74 -7.58 11.54
CA ASP A 161 -10.14 -7.34 10.16
C ASP A 161 -10.91 -6.02 10.00
N LEU A 162 -11.86 -5.73 10.90
CA LEU A 162 -12.60 -4.47 10.90
C LEU A 162 -11.68 -3.27 11.14
N ILE A 163 -10.72 -3.38 12.07
CA ILE A 163 -9.72 -2.33 12.29
C ILE A 163 -8.86 -2.11 11.03
N ILE A 164 -8.45 -3.20 10.34
CA ILE A 164 -7.71 -3.08 9.07
C ILE A 164 -8.57 -2.40 8.00
N LEU A 165 -9.86 -2.73 7.89
CA LEU A 165 -10.75 -2.04 6.95
C LEU A 165 -10.83 -0.53 7.23
N CYS A 166 -10.96 -0.13 8.50
CA CYS A 166 -10.88 1.28 8.88
C CYS A 166 -9.54 1.90 8.50
N ALA A 167 -8.43 1.20 8.72
CA ALA A 167 -7.10 1.65 8.30
C ALA A 167 -7.03 1.90 6.78
N VAL A 168 -7.57 0.99 5.98
CA VAL A 168 -7.59 1.10 4.51
C VAL A 168 -8.46 2.25 4.03
N MET A 169 -9.57 2.55 4.70
CA MET A 169 -10.37 3.75 4.42
C MET A 169 -9.58 5.04 4.68
N VAL A 170 -8.89 5.13 5.82
CA VAL A 170 -8.02 6.28 6.13
C VAL A 170 -6.87 6.36 5.11
N TRP A 171 -6.32 5.21 4.70
CA TRP A 171 -5.29 5.15 3.66
C TRP A 171 -5.80 5.66 2.32
N ALA A 172 -7.02 5.34 1.94
CA ALA A 172 -7.64 5.89 0.73
C ALA A 172 -7.78 7.42 0.82
N CYS A 173 -8.22 7.96 1.96
CA CYS A 173 -8.27 9.40 2.20
C CYS A 173 -6.87 10.04 2.07
N ALA A 174 -5.85 9.44 2.70
CA ALA A 174 -4.47 9.89 2.62
C ALA A 174 -3.95 9.89 1.18
N THR A 175 -4.27 8.84 0.40
CA THR A 175 -3.86 8.71 -1.00
C THR A 175 -4.53 9.76 -1.89
N VAL A 176 -5.83 10.02 -1.70
CA VAL A 176 -6.55 11.08 -2.43
C VAL A 176 -6.00 12.46 -2.08
N TYR A 177 -5.69 12.70 -0.81
CA TYR A 177 -5.03 13.94 -0.38
C TYR A 177 -3.63 14.08 -0.98
N LEU A 178 -2.82 13.01 -0.92
CA LEU A 178 -1.48 12.98 -1.51
C LEU A 178 -1.52 13.32 -3.01
N LYS A 179 -2.48 12.79 -3.76
CA LYS A 179 -2.65 13.07 -5.19
C LYS A 179 -2.77 14.57 -5.49
N ARG A 180 -3.34 15.34 -4.55
CA ARG A 180 -3.48 16.80 -4.70
C ARG A 180 -2.18 17.56 -4.46
N ILE A 181 -1.31 17.06 -3.59
CA ILE A 181 -0.10 17.78 -3.16
C ILE A 181 1.18 17.27 -3.81
N ILE A 182 1.21 16.03 -4.33
CA ILE A 182 2.44 15.34 -4.78
C ILE A 182 3.18 16.07 -5.91
N SER A 183 2.46 16.85 -6.75
CA SER A 183 3.07 17.63 -7.82
C SER A 183 4.05 18.69 -7.30
N THR A 184 3.82 19.20 -6.09
CA THR A 184 4.62 20.25 -5.46
C THR A 184 5.81 19.72 -4.68
N PHE A 185 5.91 18.38 -4.50
CA PHE A 185 6.97 17.72 -3.74
C PHE A 185 7.84 16.80 -4.59
N PRO A 186 9.14 16.70 -4.31
CA PRO A 186 9.90 15.52 -4.68
C PRO A 186 9.35 14.27 -3.94
N PRO A 187 9.21 13.11 -4.61
CA PRO A 187 8.62 11.92 -3.99
C PRO A 187 9.27 11.50 -2.66
N PHE A 188 10.60 11.58 -2.57
CA PHE A 188 11.32 11.21 -1.36
C PHE A 188 11.03 12.13 -0.16
N GLN A 189 10.76 13.43 -0.38
CA GLN A 189 10.43 14.36 0.70
C GLN A 189 9.12 13.97 1.38
N VAL A 190 8.10 13.56 0.62
CA VAL A 190 6.82 13.11 1.18
C VAL A 190 7.04 11.91 2.10
N VAL A 191 7.83 10.91 1.64
CA VAL A 191 8.14 9.71 2.44
C VAL A 191 8.97 10.09 3.66
N LEU A 192 10.01 10.89 3.50
CA LEU A 192 10.89 11.32 4.60
C LEU A 192 10.10 12.02 5.71
N TYR A 193 9.33 13.04 5.36
CA TYR A 193 8.62 13.83 6.35
C TYR A 193 7.47 13.06 6.99
N SER A 194 6.72 12.25 6.23
CA SER A 194 5.66 11.43 6.81
C SER A 194 6.20 10.40 7.80
N THR A 195 7.35 9.78 7.49
CA THR A 195 8.01 8.87 8.44
C THR A 195 8.58 9.61 9.65
N MET A 196 9.27 10.74 9.46
CA MET A 196 9.82 11.54 10.57
C MET A 196 8.75 12.02 11.55
N PHE A 197 7.65 12.57 11.07
CA PHE A 197 6.58 13.09 11.94
C PHE A 197 5.78 11.99 12.62
N SER A 198 5.71 10.79 12.06
CA SER A 198 5.02 9.67 12.70
C SER A 198 5.84 9.00 13.80
N VAL A 199 7.18 9.10 13.77
CA VAL A 199 8.07 8.46 14.75
C VAL A 199 7.75 8.82 16.20
N PRO A 200 7.67 10.11 16.62
CA PRO A 200 7.36 10.43 18.00
C PRO A 200 5.96 9.93 18.43
N LEU A 201 5.00 9.89 17.52
CA LEU A 201 3.65 9.39 17.80
C LEU A 201 3.64 7.87 17.96
N PHE A 202 4.43 7.13 17.17
CA PHE A 202 4.59 5.69 17.37
C PHE A 202 5.35 5.36 18.66
N PHE A 203 6.36 6.11 19.05
CA PHE A 203 7.02 5.94 20.35
C PHE A 203 6.07 6.23 21.51
N LEU A 204 5.26 7.28 21.40
CA LEU A 204 4.23 7.56 22.40
C LEU A 204 3.21 6.41 22.46
N GLY A 205 2.77 5.90 21.30
CA GLY A 205 1.90 4.73 21.22
C GLY A 205 2.52 3.49 21.88
N ALA A 206 3.82 3.25 21.66
CA ALA A 206 4.56 2.15 22.26
C ALA A 206 4.57 2.24 23.79
N LEU A 207 4.78 3.43 24.35
CA LEU A 207 4.80 3.65 25.78
C LEU A 207 3.41 3.54 26.43
N LEU A 208 2.34 3.82 25.67
CA LEU A 208 0.97 3.85 26.22
C LEU A 208 0.19 2.54 26.02
N TRP A 209 0.48 1.77 24.98
CA TRP A 209 -0.34 0.63 24.56
C TRP A 209 0.39 -0.69 24.35
N ASP A 210 1.73 -0.69 24.26
CA ASP A 210 2.46 -1.95 24.19
C ASP A 210 2.67 -2.50 25.61
N ASP A 211 2.32 -3.77 25.84
CA ASP A 211 2.53 -4.44 27.14
C ASP A 211 4.03 -4.54 27.48
N ALA A 212 4.85 -4.74 26.46
CA ALA A 212 6.31 -4.64 26.54
C ALA A 212 6.86 -4.12 25.22
N LEU A 213 7.92 -3.29 25.30
CA LEU A 213 8.59 -2.76 24.11
C LEU A 213 9.31 -3.88 23.34
N VAL A 214 9.97 -4.76 24.08
CA VAL A 214 10.74 -5.89 23.54
C VAL A 214 10.43 -7.14 24.36
N PHE A 215 9.95 -8.18 23.68
CA PHE A 215 9.73 -9.49 24.27
C PHE A 215 10.93 -10.40 24.03
N GLN A 216 11.38 -10.48 22.76
CA GLN A 216 12.48 -11.32 22.35
C GLN A 216 13.14 -10.80 21.07
N LEU A 217 14.45 -10.66 21.07
CA LEU A 217 15.23 -10.33 19.86
C LEU A 217 15.95 -11.59 19.37
N ASN A 218 15.35 -12.24 18.37
CA ASN A 218 15.95 -13.37 17.66
C ASN A 218 16.25 -12.98 16.21
N ALA A 219 16.99 -13.84 15.51
CA ALA A 219 17.38 -13.58 14.12
C ALA A 219 16.17 -13.33 13.18
N PRO A 220 15.07 -14.09 13.22
CA PRO A 220 13.89 -13.81 12.41
C PRO A 220 13.31 -12.42 12.65
N VAL A 221 13.18 -11.95 13.90
CA VAL A 221 12.68 -10.62 14.25
C VAL A 221 13.60 -9.54 13.70
N ILE A 222 14.92 -9.67 13.87
CA ILE A 222 15.90 -8.71 13.37
C ILE A 222 15.85 -8.63 11.83
N VAL A 223 15.85 -9.77 11.15
CA VAL A 223 15.76 -9.82 9.67
C VAL A 223 14.45 -9.19 9.18
N ALA A 224 13.32 -9.52 9.82
CA ALA A 224 12.04 -8.93 9.49
C ALA A 224 12.03 -7.40 9.70
N MET A 225 12.67 -6.91 10.77
CA MET A 225 12.81 -5.47 11.03
C MET A 225 13.68 -4.78 9.99
N LEU A 226 14.83 -5.34 9.63
CA LEU A 226 15.69 -4.79 8.58
C LEU A 226 14.96 -4.78 7.23
N TYR A 227 14.28 -5.88 6.89
CA TYR A 227 13.50 -5.98 5.66
C TYR A 227 12.42 -4.90 5.59
N GLN A 228 11.55 -4.81 6.61
CA GLN A 228 10.44 -3.87 6.57
C GLN A 228 10.88 -2.40 6.69
N SER A 229 12.04 -2.11 7.31
CA SER A 229 12.54 -0.74 7.47
C SER A 229 13.30 -0.27 6.24
N LEU A 230 14.36 -1.01 5.85
CA LEU A 230 15.28 -0.59 4.80
C LEU A 230 14.75 -0.92 3.40
N ILE A 231 14.17 -2.13 3.25
CA ILE A 231 13.74 -2.59 1.93
C ILE A 231 12.35 -2.06 1.60
N THR A 232 11.34 -2.25 2.45
CA THR A 232 9.98 -1.82 2.09
C THR A 232 9.71 -0.34 2.38
N ALA A 233 10.01 0.16 3.59
CA ALA A 233 9.64 1.53 3.98
C ALA A 233 10.60 2.60 3.44
N SER A 234 11.89 2.29 3.22
CA SER A 234 12.84 3.23 2.61
C SER A 234 12.86 3.06 1.10
N PHE A 235 13.54 2.02 0.62
CA PHE A 235 13.73 1.78 -0.81
C PHE A 235 12.39 1.60 -1.54
N GLY A 236 11.53 0.71 -1.06
CA GLY A 236 10.27 0.36 -1.72
C GLY A 236 9.35 1.57 -1.89
N PHE A 237 9.14 2.37 -0.84
CA PHE A 237 8.27 3.55 -0.92
C PHE A 237 8.83 4.62 -1.87
N VAL A 238 10.14 4.88 -1.83
CA VAL A 238 10.75 5.86 -2.74
C VAL A 238 10.73 5.33 -4.18
N ALA A 239 11.04 4.06 -4.40
CA ALA A 239 11.01 3.40 -5.70
C ALA A 239 9.59 3.42 -6.29
N TRP A 240 8.57 3.02 -5.51
CA TRP A 240 7.17 3.03 -5.94
C TRP A 240 6.71 4.43 -6.36
N ASN A 241 6.96 5.44 -5.52
CA ASN A 241 6.58 6.81 -5.83
C ASN A 241 7.32 7.37 -7.06
N THR A 242 8.58 6.94 -7.28
CA THR A 242 9.36 7.31 -8.46
C THR A 242 8.78 6.68 -9.73
N MET A 243 8.43 5.38 -9.67
CA MET A 243 7.77 4.67 -10.76
C MET A 243 6.40 5.28 -11.06
N LEU A 244 5.63 5.59 -10.02
CA LEU A 244 4.32 6.24 -10.13
C LEU A 244 4.41 7.59 -10.85
N LYS A 245 5.41 8.39 -10.50
CA LYS A 245 5.67 9.68 -11.16
C LYS A 245 6.10 9.51 -12.62
N LYS A 246 6.90 8.50 -12.93
CA LYS A 246 7.47 8.28 -14.27
C LYS A 246 6.48 7.66 -15.24
N TYR A 247 5.72 6.65 -14.81
CA TYR A 247 4.88 5.81 -15.70
C TYR A 247 3.38 5.96 -15.45
N GLY A 248 3.00 6.71 -14.42
CA GLY A 248 1.60 6.93 -14.07
C GLY A 248 0.96 5.79 -13.29
N ALA A 249 -0.15 6.11 -12.63
CA ALA A 249 -0.84 5.19 -11.74
C ALA A 249 -1.48 4.01 -12.49
N VAL A 250 -2.04 4.24 -13.67
CA VAL A 250 -2.77 3.23 -14.43
C VAL A 250 -1.89 2.04 -14.77
N SER A 251 -0.68 2.31 -15.29
CA SER A 251 0.27 1.28 -15.70
C SER A 251 0.79 0.46 -14.53
N LEU A 252 1.11 1.10 -13.39
CA LEU A 252 1.60 0.39 -12.21
C LEU A 252 0.50 -0.42 -11.53
N HIS A 253 -0.68 0.17 -11.37
CA HIS A 253 -1.77 -0.51 -10.67
C HIS A 253 -2.30 -1.74 -11.40
N SER A 254 -1.97 -1.91 -12.70
CA SER A 254 -2.26 -3.15 -13.42
C SER A 254 -1.54 -4.39 -12.84
N PHE A 255 -0.48 -4.20 -12.05
CA PHE A 255 0.28 -5.29 -11.42
C PHE A 255 0.00 -5.45 -9.91
N VAL A 256 -0.79 -4.57 -9.31
CA VAL A 256 -1.06 -4.57 -7.85
C VAL A 256 -1.72 -5.88 -7.39
N PHE A 257 -2.43 -6.60 -8.28
CA PHE A 257 -3.02 -7.90 -7.97
C PHE A 257 -1.99 -8.97 -7.51
N ILE A 258 -0.71 -8.76 -7.79
CA ILE A 258 0.38 -9.64 -7.34
C ILE A 258 0.58 -9.53 -5.82
N MET A 259 0.32 -8.36 -5.22
CA MET A 259 0.52 -8.13 -3.78
C MET A 259 -0.29 -9.09 -2.89
N PRO A 260 -1.62 -9.25 -3.08
CA PRO A 260 -2.39 -10.17 -2.24
C PRO A 260 -1.99 -11.63 -2.48
N ILE A 261 -1.61 -12.01 -3.70
CA ILE A 261 -1.12 -13.37 -4.00
C ILE A 261 0.16 -13.64 -3.20
N ALA A 262 1.13 -12.71 -3.26
CA ALA A 262 2.38 -12.84 -2.51
C ALA A 262 2.16 -12.87 -0.99
N GLY A 263 1.26 -12.02 -0.47
CA GLY A 263 0.95 -11.96 0.96
C GLY A 263 0.33 -13.27 1.49
N VAL A 264 -0.66 -13.82 0.78
CA VAL A 264 -1.30 -15.09 1.17
C VAL A 264 -0.33 -16.26 1.04
N ALA A 265 0.39 -16.35 -0.08
CA ALA A 265 1.35 -17.43 -0.30
C ALA A 265 2.46 -17.45 0.77
N LEU A 266 3.04 -16.28 1.08
CA LEU A 266 4.10 -16.17 2.08
C LEU A 266 3.58 -16.29 3.51
N GLY A 267 2.34 -15.87 3.80
CA GLY A 267 1.68 -16.12 5.08
C GLY A 267 1.54 -17.60 5.37
N GLY A 268 1.08 -18.38 4.38
CA GLY A 268 1.02 -19.83 4.47
C GLY A 268 2.40 -20.47 4.61
N LEU A 269 3.37 -20.08 3.77
CA LEU A 269 4.70 -20.71 3.71
C LEU A 269 5.59 -20.37 4.91
N LEU A 270 5.60 -19.13 5.39
CA LEU A 270 6.54 -18.66 6.41
C LEU A 270 5.96 -18.62 7.82
N LEU A 271 4.64 -18.43 7.95
CA LEU A 271 3.95 -18.36 9.23
C LEU A 271 3.10 -19.60 9.52
N GLY A 272 2.96 -20.52 8.56
CA GLY A 272 2.10 -21.69 8.71
C GLY A 272 0.61 -21.34 8.81
N GLU A 273 0.19 -20.18 8.29
CA GLU A 273 -1.19 -19.76 8.33
C GLU A 273 -2.08 -20.69 7.52
N PRO A 274 -3.24 -21.13 8.03
CA PRO A 274 -4.13 -22.02 7.30
C PRO A 274 -4.73 -21.29 6.09
N ILE A 275 -4.46 -21.81 4.89
CA ILE A 275 -5.05 -21.32 3.65
C ILE A 275 -6.34 -22.09 3.40
N THR A 276 -7.44 -21.60 3.96
CA THR A 276 -8.77 -22.20 3.79
C THR A 276 -9.33 -21.97 2.39
N LEU A 277 -10.31 -22.79 2.01
CA LEU A 277 -11.05 -22.58 0.74
C LEU A 277 -11.66 -21.17 0.67
N LYS A 278 -12.14 -20.63 1.80
CA LYS A 278 -12.72 -19.29 1.89
C LYS A 278 -11.67 -18.19 1.65
N ILE A 279 -10.43 -18.37 2.13
CA ILE A 279 -9.29 -17.48 1.83
C ILE A 279 -8.92 -17.54 0.34
N ILE A 280 -8.92 -18.72 -0.28
CA ILE A 280 -8.66 -18.89 -1.71
C ILE A 280 -9.76 -18.18 -2.54
N LEU A 281 -11.03 -18.38 -2.19
CA LEU A 281 -12.14 -17.68 -2.85
C LEU A 281 -12.02 -16.17 -2.69
N ALA A 282 -11.73 -15.69 -1.47
CA ALA A 282 -11.49 -14.27 -1.22
C ALA A 282 -10.37 -13.72 -2.11
N LEU A 283 -9.25 -14.43 -2.21
CA LEU A 283 -8.13 -14.07 -3.06
C LEU A 283 -8.54 -13.97 -4.54
N ILE A 284 -9.26 -14.97 -5.06
CA ILE A 284 -9.74 -15.01 -6.45
C ILE A 284 -10.65 -13.80 -6.71
N PHE A 285 -11.62 -13.53 -5.84
CA PHE A 285 -12.56 -12.42 -6.03
C PHE A 285 -11.86 -11.06 -5.94
N ILE A 286 -10.95 -10.85 -4.97
CA ILE A 286 -10.22 -9.59 -4.83
C ILE A 286 -9.29 -9.36 -6.04
N VAL A 287 -8.54 -10.38 -6.46
CA VAL A 287 -7.65 -10.30 -7.62
C VAL A 287 -8.44 -10.01 -8.90
N SER A 288 -9.55 -10.74 -9.10
CA SER A 288 -10.43 -10.51 -10.25
C SER A 288 -11.03 -9.11 -10.24
N GLY A 289 -11.44 -8.61 -9.07
CA GLY A 289 -11.95 -7.25 -8.91
C GLY A 289 -10.90 -6.19 -9.27
N ILE A 290 -9.67 -6.34 -8.80
CA ILE A 290 -8.55 -5.45 -9.14
C ILE A 290 -8.30 -5.48 -10.65
N PHE A 291 -8.25 -6.67 -11.24
CA PHE A 291 -8.05 -6.85 -12.66
C PHE A 291 -9.14 -6.15 -13.48
N VAL A 292 -10.41 -6.38 -13.16
CA VAL A 292 -11.57 -5.77 -13.86
C VAL A 292 -11.52 -4.24 -13.76
N VAL A 293 -11.16 -3.69 -12.59
CA VAL A 293 -11.04 -2.23 -12.42
C VAL A 293 -9.96 -1.64 -13.32
N HIS A 294 -8.80 -2.29 -13.41
CA HIS A 294 -7.63 -1.77 -14.12
C HIS A 294 -7.53 -2.22 -15.58
N TRP A 295 -8.40 -3.11 -16.02
CA TRP A 295 -8.47 -3.51 -17.43
C TRP A 295 -8.85 -2.31 -18.31
N HIS A 296 -7.97 -1.94 -19.24
CA HIS A 296 -8.24 -0.93 -20.26
C HIS A 296 -8.29 -1.64 -21.62
N PRO A 297 -9.46 -1.80 -22.26
CA PRO A 297 -9.50 -2.25 -23.64
C PRO A 297 -8.71 -1.23 -24.49
N LYS A 298 -7.83 -1.72 -25.36
CA LYS A 298 -7.16 -0.87 -26.35
C LYS A 298 -8.27 -0.14 -27.11
N LYS A 299 -8.33 1.19 -27.04
CA LYS A 299 -9.15 1.95 -27.96
C LYS A 299 -8.54 1.72 -29.35
N GLU A 300 -9.26 1.07 -30.23
CA GLU A 300 -8.92 1.07 -31.66
C GLU A 300 -8.75 2.53 -32.07
N ALA A 301 -7.61 2.84 -32.68
CA ALA A 301 -7.41 4.14 -33.28
C ALA A 301 -8.53 4.36 -34.29
N PRO A 302 -9.21 5.53 -34.29
CA PRO A 302 -10.23 5.79 -35.29
C PRO A 302 -9.59 5.59 -36.66
N ALA A 303 -10.18 4.68 -37.46
CA ALA A 303 -9.77 4.48 -38.84
C ALA A 303 -9.97 5.83 -39.55
N TYR A 304 -8.88 6.52 -39.84
CA TYR A 304 -8.91 7.71 -40.68
C TYR A 304 -9.46 7.26 -42.03
N PRO A 305 -10.54 7.83 -42.52
CA PRO A 305 -10.96 7.56 -43.90
C PRO A 305 -9.87 8.03 -44.83
N ILE A 306 -9.31 7.09 -45.58
CA ILE A 306 -8.36 7.38 -46.68
C ILE A 306 -9.15 8.28 -47.66
N ARG A 307 -8.89 9.57 -47.65
CA ARG A 307 -9.37 10.48 -48.71
C ARG A 307 -8.70 10.00 -50.02
N ARG A 308 -9.46 9.32 -50.85
CA ARG A 308 -9.08 9.13 -52.24
C ARG A 308 -9.20 10.50 -52.89
N GLU A 309 -8.07 11.15 -53.13
CA GLU A 309 -8.03 12.26 -54.06
C GLU A 309 -8.24 11.67 -55.48
N ILE A 310 -9.33 12.16 -56.12
CA ILE A 310 -9.65 11.95 -57.55
C ILE A 310 -9.03 13.13 -58.33
#